data_8620cea7869b35343a6476430b4d479d
#
_entry.id   8620cea7869b35343a6476430b4d479d
#
_cell.length_a   1.000
_cell.length_b   1.000
_cell.length_c   1.000
_cell.angle_alpha   90.00
_cell.angle_beta   90.00
_cell.angle_gamma   90.00
#
_symmetry.space_group_name_H-M   'P 1'
#
loop_
_entity.id
_entity.type
_entity.pdbx_description
1 polymer ?
#
loop_
_entity_poly.entity_id
_entity_poly.type
_entity_poly.pdbx_seq_one_letter_code
_entity_poly.pdbx_strand_id
1 'polypeptide(L)'
;VTPDFDLVLAGGGLANGLIALRLAQLRPELRVAIVEAGATIGGDHTWSSFGLDINEEQRRWTQPLFAHRWGSYSVRFPRHARTLNVGYGSSNSDRLAAEVAKALPPQRIITGVPVVAMTPTSVTLADQRVLTCNAVIDGRGQSKSTALDLRWQKFLGQEVELAEPHGLTGPIIMDATVPQHDGYRFIYTLPFGPKHVLIEDTYFSDGRDLAPDLLRQHIADYAVAQGWQITAVTREEAGILPLAIGGDIEKFLGEGVPGVARVGLGAGLFHPVTGYSFPDAVRMADMVAALPAFDAVTIHRACRDHAVR
;
A
#
# COMPACT_ATOMS: atom_id res chain seq x y z
N VAL A 1 -7.40 28.76 21.49
CA VAL A 1 -8.34 28.43 20.39
C VAL A 1 -8.43 26.92 20.30
N THR A 2 -9.64 26.38 20.29
CA THR A 2 -9.85 24.94 20.07
C THR A 2 -9.50 24.61 18.63
N PRO A 3 -8.66 23.59 18.35
CA PRO A 3 -8.33 23.21 16.98
C PRO A 3 -9.54 22.63 16.24
N ASP A 4 -9.53 22.66 14.91
CA ASP A 4 -10.58 22.11 14.06
C ASP A 4 -10.70 20.60 14.25
N PHE A 5 -9.56 19.92 14.37
CA PHE A 5 -9.43 18.46 14.49
C PHE A 5 -8.51 18.06 15.64
N ASP A 6 -8.65 16.84 16.10
CA ASP A 6 -7.68 16.24 17.02
C ASP A 6 -6.49 15.65 16.23
N LEU A 7 -6.74 15.14 15.02
CA LEU A 7 -5.71 14.59 14.16
C LEU A 7 -6.02 14.88 12.67
N VAL A 8 -4.99 15.33 11.93
CA VAL A 8 -5.05 15.44 10.47
C VAL A 8 -4.07 14.44 9.85
N LEU A 9 -4.60 13.59 8.99
CA LEU A 9 -3.87 12.59 8.20
C LEU A 9 -3.61 13.17 6.81
N ALA A 10 -2.38 13.61 6.56
CA ALA A 10 -1.97 14.16 5.26
C ALA A 10 -1.55 13.03 4.31
N GLY A 11 -2.28 12.88 3.20
CA GLY A 11 -2.21 11.75 2.27
C GLY A 11 -3.19 10.63 2.62
N GLY A 12 -4.03 10.26 1.66
CA GLY A 12 -5.07 9.23 1.81
C GLY A 12 -4.62 7.83 1.42
N GLY A 13 -3.30 7.54 1.46
CA GLY A 13 -2.78 6.21 1.14
C GLY A 13 -3.13 5.16 2.21
N LEU A 14 -2.64 3.91 1.98
CA LEU A 14 -2.94 2.75 2.82
C LEU A 14 -2.72 3.01 4.31
N ALA A 15 -1.55 3.54 4.70
CA ALA A 15 -1.20 3.70 6.12
C ALA A 15 -2.17 4.65 6.84
N ASN A 16 -2.43 5.82 6.27
CA ASN A 16 -3.37 6.79 6.85
C ASN A 16 -4.82 6.30 6.77
N GLY A 17 -5.20 5.60 5.70
CA GLY A 17 -6.52 4.98 5.59
C GLY A 17 -6.77 3.97 6.71
N LEU A 18 -5.81 3.08 6.98
CA LEU A 18 -5.91 2.10 8.08
C LEU A 18 -5.89 2.77 9.46
N ILE A 19 -5.08 3.82 9.66
CA ILE A 19 -5.09 4.62 10.90
C ILE A 19 -6.49 5.23 11.11
N ALA A 20 -7.07 5.84 10.06
CA ALA A 20 -8.41 6.42 10.13
C ALA A 20 -9.48 5.39 10.53
N LEU A 21 -9.45 4.21 9.89
CA LEU A 21 -10.37 3.11 10.21
C LEU A 21 -10.23 2.61 11.65
N ARG A 22 -8.99 2.40 12.10
CA ARG A 22 -8.74 1.88 13.44
C ARG A 22 -9.10 2.90 14.53
N LEU A 23 -8.83 4.18 14.29
CA LEU A 23 -9.26 5.25 15.20
C LEU A 23 -10.77 5.40 15.23
N ALA A 24 -11.46 5.35 14.11
CA ALA A 24 -12.91 5.39 14.08
C ALA A 24 -13.54 4.24 14.88
N GLN A 25 -12.90 3.07 14.91
CA GLN A 25 -13.35 1.90 15.67
C GLN A 25 -13.07 2.01 17.18
N LEU A 26 -11.86 2.44 17.57
CA LEU A 26 -11.39 2.37 18.97
C LEU A 26 -11.45 3.72 19.70
N ARG A 27 -11.47 4.81 18.97
CA ARG A 27 -11.40 6.18 19.50
C ARG A 27 -12.43 7.09 18.78
N PRO A 28 -13.73 6.72 18.78
CA PRO A 28 -14.76 7.44 18.03
C PRO A 28 -14.96 8.89 18.50
N GLU A 29 -14.50 9.23 19.69
CA GLU A 29 -14.49 10.61 20.24
C GLU A 29 -13.54 11.55 19.48
N LEU A 30 -12.51 11.04 18.78
CA LEU A 30 -11.53 11.86 18.09
C LEU A 30 -12.09 12.44 16.78
N ARG A 31 -11.82 13.72 16.58
CA ARG A 31 -12.10 14.40 15.31
C ARG A 31 -10.90 14.21 14.36
N VAL A 32 -10.94 13.08 13.64
CA VAL A 32 -9.91 12.74 12.65
C VAL A 32 -10.33 13.24 11.28
N ALA A 33 -9.45 13.97 10.58
CA ALA A 33 -9.61 14.31 9.16
C ALA A 33 -8.54 13.63 8.31
N ILE A 34 -8.90 13.22 7.10
CA ILE A 34 -7.97 12.71 6.08
C ILE A 34 -7.98 13.63 4.86
N VAL A 35 -6.79 14.01 4.38
CA VAL A 35 -6.61 14.91 3.23
C VAL A 35 -5.85 14.19 2.14
N GLU A 36 -6.43 14.12 0.94
CA GLU A 36 -5.85 13.44 -0.22
C GLU A 36 -5.81 14.37 -1.44
N ALA A 37 -4.66 14.38 -2.12
CA ALA A 37 -4.47 15.19 -3.33
C ALA A 37 -5.25 14.63 -4.53
N GLY A 38 -5.39 13.32 -4.60
CA GLY A 38 -6.18 12.62 -5.61
C GLY A 38 -7.69 12.74 -5.38
N ALA A 39 -8.46 12.33 -6.36
CA ALA A 39 -9.92 12.36 -6.30
C ALA A 39 -10.51 11.35 -5.29
N THR A 40 -9.77 10.29 -4.96
CA THR A 40 -10.20 9.18 -4.10
C THR A 40 -9.13 8.80 -3.10
N ILE A 41 -9.55 8.26 -1.94
CA ILE A 41 -8.65 7.64 -0.96
C ILE A 41 -8.07 6.36 -1.56
N GLY A 42 -6.80 6.08 -1.27
CA GLY A 42 -6.09 4.86 -1.66
C GLY A 42 -5.37 4.93 -3.00
N GLY A 43 -5.68 5.91 -3.85
CA GLY A 43 -5.13 5.95 -5.21
C GLY A 43 -5.67 4.83 -6.10
N ASP A 44 -4.79 4.14 -6.83
CA ASP A 44 -5.11 3.00 -7.69
C ASP A 44 -4.10 1.86 -7.45
N HIS A 45 -4.26 1.18 -6.32
CA HIS A 45 -3.32 0.16 -5.86
C HIS A 45 -4.00 -1.13 -5.45
N THR A 46 -3.27 -2.22 -5.62
CA THR A 46 -3.56 -3.53 -5.05
C THR A 46 -2.57 -3.84 -3.95
N TRP A 47 -3.05 -4.22 -2.77
CA TRP A 47 -2.21 -4.62 -1.63
C TRP A 47 -2.50 -6.05 -1.25
N SER A 48 -1.44 -6.82 -1.08
CA SER A 48 -1.53 -8.20 -0.68
C SER A 48 -0.80 -8.47 0.64
N SER A 49 -1.18 -9.55 1.32
CA SER A 49 -0.50 -10.03 2.52
C SER A 49 -0.62 -11.53 2.67
N PHE A 50 0.37 -12.14 3.32
CA PHE A 50 0.28 -13.53 3.73
C PHE A 50 -0.59 -13.68 4.98
N GLY A 51 -1.23 -14.83 5.12
CA GLY A 51 -2.13 -15.09 6.23
C GLY A 51 -1.45 -15.08 7.61
N LEU A 52 -0.12 -15.20 7.67
CA LEU A 52 0.66 -15.15 8.92
C LEU A 52 1.28 -13.78 9.22
N ASP A 53 1.18 -12.81 8.32
CA ASP A 53 1.80 -11.48 8.48
C ASP A 53 1.15 -10.64 9.58
N ILE A 54 -0.10 -10.91 9.88
CA ILE A 54 -0.91 -10.22 10.88
C ILE A 54 -1.57 -11.23 11.83
N ASN A 55 -1.77 -10.83 13.08
CA ASN A 55 -2.40 -11.69 14.10
C ASN A 55 -3.91 -11.82 13.91
N GLU A 56 -4.57 -12.63 14.76
CA GLU A 56 -5.99 -12.92 14.61
C GLU A 56 -6.89 -11.70 14.85
N GLU A 57 -6.55 -10.83 15.81
CA GLU A 57 -7.29 -9.58 16.05
C GLU A 57 -7.17 -8.64 14.84
N GLN A 58 -5.96 -8.50 14.31
CA GLN A 58 -5.70 -7.71 13.12
C GLN A 58 -6.47 -8.26 11.90
N ARG A 59 -6.49 -9.58 11.70
CA ARG A 59 -7.29 -10.23 10.65
C ARG A 59 -8.79 -9.93 10.79
N ARG A 60 -9.31 -9.89 12.02
CA ARG A 60 -10.73 -9.59 12.25
C ARG A 60 -11.10 -8.17 11.84
N TRP A 61 -10.37 -7.16 12.29
CA TRP A 61 -10.74 -5.79 11.97
C TRP A 61 -10.39 -5.39 10.52
N THR A 62 -9.41 -6.02 9.89
CA THR A 62 -9.06 -5.78 8.48
C THR A 62 -9.88 -6.61 7.50
N GLN A 63 -10.71 -7.55 7.99
CA GLN A 63 -11.49 -8.45 7.14
C GLN A 63 -12.30 -7.75 6.05
N PRO A 64 -12.97 -6.62 6.29
CA PRO A 64 -13.76 -5.92 5.26
C PRO A 64 -12.94 -5.38 4.11
N LEU A 65 -11.64 -5.17 4.30
CA LEU A 65 -10.72 -4.65 3.28
C LEU A 65 -10.35 -5.70 2.22
N PHE A 66 -10.36 -6.98 2.56
CA PHE A 66 -9.95 -8.03 1.63
C PHE A 66 -11.07 -8.33 0.63
N ALA A 67 -10.82 -8.02 -0.65
CA ALA A 67 -11.70 -8.39 -1.75
C ALA A 67 -11.63 -9.89 -2.05
N HIS A 68 -10.43 -10.46 -1.96
CA HIS A 68 -10.17 -11.86 -2.28
C HIS A 68 -9.28 -12.50 -1.22
N ARG A 69 -9.56 -13.79 -0.94
CA ARG A 69 -8.79 -14.61 0.01
C ARG A 69 -8.64 -16.03 -0.52
N TRP A 70 -7.46 -16.59 -0.34
CA TRP A 70 -7.13 -17.95 -0.73
C TRP A 70 -6.48 -18.69 0.43
N GLY A 71 -6.73 -19.99 0.54
CA GLY A 71 -6.14 -20.83 1.58
C GLY A 71 -4.68 -21.21 1.32
N SER A 72 -4.24 -21.07 0.07
CA SER A 72 -2.89 -21.42 -0.36
C SER A 72 -2.44 -20.52 -1.51
N TYR A 73 -1.14 -20.51 -1.77
CA TYR A 73 -0.52 -19.89 -2.95
C TYR A 73 0.62 -20.74 -3.45
N SER A 74 1.04 -20.53 -4.70
CA SER A 74 2.13 -21.25 -5.33
C SER A 74 3.28 -20.33 -5.72
N VAL A 75 4.49 -20.90 -5.78
CA VAL A 75 5.68 -20.32 -6.39
C VAL A 75 6.24 -21.29 -7.43
N ARG A 76 6.82 -20.76 -8.51
CA ARG A 76 7.38 -21.54 -9.61
C ARG A 76 8.77 -21.01 -10.00
N PHE A 77 9.74 -21.88 -10.04
CA PHE A 77 11.11 -21.63 -10.49
C PHE A 77 11.50 -22.69 -11.51
N PRO A 78 12.53 -22.49 -12.35
CA PRO A 78 12.87 -23.43 -13.43
C PRO A 78 13.09 -24.87 -13.00
N ARG A 79 13.51 -25.12 -11.76
CA ARG A 79 13.78 -26.47 -11.22
C ARG A 79 13.04 -26.78 -9.92
N HIS A 80 12.12 -25.90 -9.52
CA HIS A 80 11.39 -26.09 -8.27
C HIS A 80 10.02 -25.39 -8.34
N ALA A 81 8.97 -26.11 -7.94
CA ALA A 81 7.67 -25.53 -7.74
C ALA A 81 7.11 -25.98 -6.38
N ARG A 82 6.39 -25.10 -5.70
CA ARG A 82 5.81 -25.41 -4.41
C ARG A 82 4.48 -24.70 -4.21
N THR A 83 3.51 -25.40 -3.64
CA THR A 83 2.29 -24.80 -3.07
C THR A 83 2.43 -24.75 -1.56
N LEU A 84 2.17 -23.58 -0.99
CA LEU A 84 2.20 -23.33 0.45
C LEU A 84 0.76 -23.18 0.95
N ASN A 85 0.38 -24.01 1.92
CA ASN A 85 -0.93 -23.96 2.58
C ASN A 85 -0.93 -22.88 3.67
N VAL A 86 -0.58 -21.69 3.27
CA VAL A 86 -0.63 -20.46 4.07
C VAL A 86 -1.61 -19.54 3.37
N GLY A 87 -2.53 -18.96 4.13
CA GLY A 87 -3.51 -18.05 3.58
C GLY A 87 -2.85 -16.87 2.88
N TYR A 88 -3.50 -16.37 1.85
CA TYR A 88 -3.11 -15.18 1.11
C TYR A 88 -4.33 -14.32 0.85
N GLY A 89 -4.19 -13.00 0.93
CA GLY A 89 -5.30 -12.07 0.73
C GLY A 89 -4.89 -10.87 -0.10
N SER A 90 -5.84 -10.35 -0.88
CA SER A 90 -5.68 -9.14 -1.68
C SER A 90 -6.77 -8.13 -1.35
N SER A 91 -6.36 -6.89 -1.20
CA SER A 91 -7.16 -5.68 -1.01
C SER A 91 -6.84 -4.70 -2.13
N ASN A 92 -7.71 -3.73 -2.37
CA ASN A 92 -7.48 -2.67 -3.33
C ASN A 92 -7.95 -1.31 -2.82
N SER A 93 -7.62 -0.27 -3.58
CA SER A 93 -7.93 1.13 -3.27
C SER A 93 -9.43 1.36 -3.12
N ASP A 94 -10.28 0.75 -3.96
CA ASP A 94 -11.73 0.92 -3.90
C ASP A 94 -12.31 0.41 -2.58
N ARG A 95 -11.82 -0.73 -2.09
CA ARG A 95 -12.21 -1.27 -0.78
C ARG A 95 -11.79 -0.35 0.35
N LEU A 96 -10.53 0.14 0.31
CA LEU A 96 -10.06 1.09 1.32
C LEU A 96 -10.92 2.36 1.33
N ALA A 97 -11.18 2.97 0.16
CA ALA A 97 -11.99 4.16 0.03
C ALA A 97 -13.42 3.94 0.56
N ALA A 98 -14.05 2.82 0.21
CA ALA A 98 -15.39 2.47 0.65
C ALA A 98 -15.47 2.29 2.19
N GLU A 99 -14.50 1.62 2.80
CA GLU A 99 -14.47 1.44 4.25
C GLU A 99 -14.18 2.77 4.99
N VAL A 100 -13.26 3.61 4.48
CA VAL A 100 -13.00 4.94 5.05
C VAL A 100 -14.25 5.83 4.94
N ALA A 101 -14.98 5.79 3.82
CA ALA A 101 -16.23 6.55 3.63
C ALA A 101 -17.37 6.11 4.56
N LYS A 102 -17.38 4.84 4.99
CA LYS A 102 -18.33 4.34 6.00
C LYS A 102 -17.93 4.76 7.43
N ALA A 103 -16.63 4.85 7.69
CA ALA A 103 -16.08 5.06 9.02
C ALA A 103 -16.01 6.54 9.42
N LEU A 104 -15.76 7.44 8.46
CA LEU A 104 -15.62 8.87 8.72
C LEU A 104 -16.78 9.68 8.13
N PRO A 105 -17.23 10.73 8.82
CA PRO A 105 -18.18 11.70 8.26
C PRO A 105 -17.63 12.34 6.98
N PRO A 106 -18.46 12.57 5.93
CA PRO A 106 -17.98 13.07 4.63
C PRO A 106 -17.16 14.37 4.72
N GLN A 107 -17.50 15.28 5.63
CA GLN A 107 -16.77 16.54 5.84
C GLN A 107 -15.36 16.38 6.44
N ARG A 108 -15.01 15.19 6.88
CA ARG A 108 -13.67 14.83 7.39
C ARG A 108 -12.82 14.10 6.34
N ILE A 109 -13.37 13.84 5.16
CA ILE A 109 -12.67 13.25 4.01
C ILE A 109 -12.52 14.35 2.97
N ILE A 110 -11.31 14.89 2.84
CA ILE A 110 -11.00 16.02 1.94
C ILE A 110 -10.15 15.46 0.80
N THR A 111 -10.74 15.34 -0.38
CA THR A 111 -10.08 14.83 -1.60
C THR A 111 -9.95 15.89 -2.67
N GLY A 112 -9.05 15.69 -3.65
CA GLY A 112 -8.82 16.60 -4.76
C GLY A 112 -8.05 17.86 -4.38
N VAL A 113 -7.48 17.95 -3.17
CA VAL A 113 -6.77 19.14 -2.69
C VAL A 113 -5.44 18.75 -2.03
N PRO A 114 -4.29 19.06 -2.66
CA PRO A 114 -2.98 18.75 -2.08
C PRO A 114 -2.69 19.52 -0.78
N VAL A 115 -2.00 18.88 0.15
CA VAL A 115 -1.33 19.55 1.27
C VAL A 115 -0.02 20.14 0.76
N VAL A 116 0.11 21.48 0.82
CA VAL A 116 1.28 22.21 0.33
C VAL A 116 2.28 22.58 1.43
N ALA A 117 1.82 22.71 2.66
CA ALA A 117 2.68 22.93 3.83
C ALA A 117 2.08 22.27 5.07
N MET A 118 2.92 21.96 6.05
CA MET A 118 2.47 21.42 7.34
C MET A 118 3.43 21.82 8.47
N THR A 119 2.87 21.86 9.65
CA THR A 119 3.57 21.95 10.94
C THR A 119 3.10 20.78 11.81
N PRO A 120 3.66 20.57 13.00
CA PRO A 120 3.14 19.53 13.91
C PRO A 120 1.64 19.63 14.23
N THR A 121 1.05 20.85 14.11
CA THR A 121 -0.31 21.14 14.55
C THR A 121 -1.19 21.81 13.49
N SER A 122 -0.75 21.89 12.24
CA SER A 122 -1.56 22.44 11.15
C SER A 122 -1.14 21.89 9.79
N VAL A 123 -2.07 21.91 8.85
CA VAL A 123 -1.78 21.69 7.41
C VAL A 123 -2.36 22.84 6.59
N THR A 124 -1.61 23.29 5.57
CA THR A 124 -2.08 24.25 4.58
C THR A 124 -2.37 23.53 3.28
N LEU A 125 -3.57 23.72 2.76
CA LEU A 125 -4.04 23.14 1.52
C LEU A 125 -3.72 24.03 0.31
N ALA A 126 -3.70 23.47 -0.88
CA ALA A 126 -3.45 24.23 -2.12
C ALA A 126 -4.50 25.32 -2.39
N ASP A 127 -5.71 25.19 -1.87
CA ASP A 127 -6.80 26.17 -1.96
C ASP A 127 -6.74 27.24 -0.83
N GLN A 128 -5.61 27.34 -0.13
CA GLN A 128 -5.32 28.29 0.97
C GLN A 128 -6.04 28.01 2.28
N ARG A 129 -6.88 27.00 2.41
CA ARG A 129 -7.44 26.61 3.71
C ARG A 129 -6.32 26.13 4.63
N VAL A 130 -6.40 26.51 5.90
CA VAL A 130 -5.56 26.00 6.97
C VAL A 130 -6.41 25.20 7.92
N LEU A 131 -6.04 23.93 8.13
CA LEU A 131 -6.68 23.07 9.12
C LEU A 131 -5.79 22.99 10.35
N THR A 132 -6.34 23.34 11.52
CA THR A 132 -5.62 23.28 12.80
C THR A 132 -5.94 21.96 13.52
N CYS A 133 -4.94 21.38 14.22
CA CYS A 133 -5.12 20.10 14.92
C CYS A 133 -4.15 19.95 16.09
N ASN A 134 -4.33 18.92 16.91
CA ASN A 134 -3.38 18.56 17.97
C ASN A 134 -2.14 17.84 17.41
N ALA A 135 -2.29 17.12 16.30
CA ALA A 135 -1.18 16.46 15.62
C ALA A 135 -1.44 16.27 14.12
N VAL A 136 -0.35 16.17 13.34
CA VAL A 136 -0.34 15.81 11.92
C VAL A 136 0.43 14.53 11.72
N ILE A 137 -0.10 13.61 10.88
CA ILE A 137 0.62 12.43 10.37
C ILE A 137 0.80 12.59 8.86
N ASP A 138 2.06 12.60 8.40
CA ASP A 138 2.42 12.65 6.99
C ASP A 138 2.52 11.24 6.39
N GLY A 139 1.54 10.87 5.59
CA GLY A 139 1.46 9.62 4.81
C GLY A 139 1.41 9.87 3.31
N ARG A 140 1.93 10.98 2.80
CA ARG A 140 1.90 11.36 1.38
C ARG A 140 2.81 10.54 0.46
N GLY A 141 3.42 9.48 0.99
CA GLY A 141 4.29 8.59 0.24
C GLY A 141 5.78 8.97 0.32
N GLN A 142 6.57 8.37 -0.58
CA GLN A 142 8.02 8.54 -0.57
C GLN A 142 8.42 9.92 -1.09
N SER A 143 9.27 10.61 -0.34
CA SER A 143 10.02 11.79 -0.80
C SER A 143 11.37 11.36 -1.41
N LYS A 144 11.96 12.23 -2.21
CA LYS A 144 13.35 12.05 -2.66
C LYS A 144 14.28 12.08 -1.44
N SER A 145 15.12 11.08 -1.31
CA SER A 145 16.12 10.98 -0.25
C SER A 145 17.40 10.38 -0.79
N THR A 146 18.53 10.82 -0.24
CA THR A 146 19.85 10.23 -0.46
C THR A 146 20.33 9.46 0.77
N ALA A 147 19.52 9.36 1.80
CA ALA A 147 19.86 8.67 3.04
C ALA A 147 19.73 7.14 2.93
N LEU A 148 18.91 6.65 2.00
CA LEU A 148 18.72 5.22 1.76
C LEU A 148 19.38 4.82 0.43
N ASP A 149 20.03 3.65 0.43
CA ASP A 149 20.47 2.98 -0.80
C ASP A 149 19.31 2.13 -1.32
N LEU A 150 18.75 2.56 -2.44
CA LEU A 150 17.51 1.99 -2.98
C LEU A 150 17.78 1.18 -4.25
N ARG A 151 17.04 0.08 -4.38
CA ARG A 151 16.74 -0.63 -5.62
C ARG A 151 15.25 -0.59 -5.85
N TRP A 152 14.78 -1.18 -6.95
CA TRP A 152 13.42 -0.93 -7.39
C TRP A 152 12.70 -2.24 -7.72
N GLN A 153 11.52 -2.39 -7.16
CA GLN A 153 10.51 -3.30 -7.68
C GLN A 153 9.65 -2.51 -8.67
N LYS A 154 9.72 -2.89 -9.93
CA LYS A 154 8.95 -2.28 -11.02
C LYS A 154 7.94 -3.29 -11.51
N PHE A 155 6.74 -2.84 -11.77
CA PHE A 155 5.70 -3.74 -12.26
C PHE A 155 4.68 -3.03 -13.15
N LEU A 156 4.02 -3.83 -13.98
CA LEU A 156 2.75 -3.52 -14.61
C LEU A 156 1.86 -4.74 -14.46
N GLY A 157 0.65 -4.54 -13.95
CA GLY A 157 -0.37 -5.57 -13.78
C GLY A 157 -1.62 -5.23 -14.57
N GLN A 158 -2.23 -6.24 -15.20
CA GLN A 158 -3.52 -6.12 -15.87
C GLN A 158 -4.51 -7.11 -15.25
N GLU A 159 -5.67 -6.58 -14.83
CA GLU A 159 -6.84 -7.41 -14.58
C GLU A 159 -7.50 -7.71 -15.92
N VAL A 160 -7.66 -8.99 -16.23
CA VAL A 160 -8.14 -9.43 -17.54
C VAL A 160 -9.31 -10.39 -17.43
N GLU A 161 -10.23 -10.28 -18.39
CA GLU A 161 -11.24 -11.27 -18.65
C GLU A 161 -10.74 -12.27 -19.70
N LEU A 162 -11.01 -13.55 -19.47
CA LEU A 162 -10.62 -14.66 -20.35
C LEU A 162 -11.83 -15.27 -21.06
N ALA A 163 -11.62 -15.78 -22.27
CA ALA A 163 -12.64 -16.51 -23.01
C ALA A 163 -13.11 -17.76 -22.26
N GLU A 164 -12.16 -18.52 -21.67
CA GLU A 164 -12.40 -19.73 -20.91
C GLU A 164 -11.79 -19.63 -19.51
N PRO A 165 -12.25 -20.48 -18.54
CA PRO A 165 -11.69 -20.50 -17.20
C PRO A 165 -10.17 -20.75 -17.17
N HIS A 166 -9.43 -19.98 -16.38
CA HIS A 166 -7.97 -20.08 -16.27
C HIS A 166 -7.46 -21.35 -15.57
N GLY A 167 -8.30 -22.09 -14.84
CA GLY A 167 -7.93 -23.35 -14.17
C GLY A 167 -7.04 -23.19 -12.92
N LEU A 168 -6.71 -21.99 -12.48
CA LEU A 168 -5.92 -21.77 -11.25
C LEU A 168 -6.76 -22.08 -10.01
N THR A 169 -6.15 -22.78 -9.05
CA THR A 169 -6.74 -23.08 -7.74
C THR A 169 -6.39 -22.04 -6.66
N GLY A 170 -5.47 -21.15 -6.94
CA GLY A 170 -5.01 -20.08 -6.06
C GLY A 170 -3.96 -19.21 -6.74
N PRO A 171 -3.46 -18.17 -6.03
CA PRO A 171 -2.42 -17.28 -6.54
C PRO A 171 -1.13 -18.00 -6.91
N ILE A 172 -0.46 -17.51 -7.95
CA ILE A 172 0.95 -17.78 -8.20
C ILE A 172 1.66 -16.47 -7.92
N ILE A 173 2.25 -16.36 -6.74
CA ILE A 173 2.84 -15.08 -6.29
C ILE A 173 4.24 -14.82 -6.85
N MET A 174 4.84 -15.85 -7.49
CA MET A 174 6.14 -15.72 -8.14
C MET A 174 6.31 -16.85 -9.14
N ASP A 175 6.08 -16.57 -10.41
CA ASP A 175 6.42 -17.46 -11.51
C ASP A 175 7.70 -16.94 -12.19
N ALA A 176 8.86 -17.43 -11.74
CA ALA A 176 10.16 -17.08 -12.27
C ALA A 176 10.63 -18.05 -13.37
N THR A 177 9.73 -18.84 -13.96
CA THR A 177 10.03 -19.69 -15.12
C THR A 177 10.10 -18.89 -16.43
N VAL A 178 9.71 -17.63 -16.40
CA VAL A 178 9.75 -16.70 -17.52
C VAL A 178 11.18 -16.27 -17.87
N PRO A 179 11.46 -15.82 -19.12
CA PRO A 179 12.75 -15.27 -19.50
C PRO A 179 13.14 -14.11 -18.58
N GLN A 180 14.40 -14.08 -18.14
CA GLN A 180 14.96 -13.09 -17.25
C GLN A 180 15.55 -11.92 -18.05
N HIS A 181 15.10 -10.70 -17.76
CA HIS A 181 15.53 -9.45 -18.38
C HIS A 181 15.63 -8.36 -17.31
N ASP A 182 16.60 -7.47 -17.39
CA ASP A 182 16.73 -6.29 -16.54
C ASP A 182 16.64 -6.59 -15.02
N GLY A 183 17.37 -7.61 -14.57
CA GLY A 183 17.40 -8.07 -13.18
C GLY A 183 16.55 -9.34 -12.96
N TYR A 184 15.97 -9.47 -11.78
CA TYR A 184 15.15 -10.64 -11.44
C TYR A 184 13.70 -10.41 -11.81
N ARG A 185 13.19 -11.20 -12.75
CA ARG A 185 11.83 -11.09 -13.28
C ARG A 185 10.95 -12.26 -12.89
N PHE A 186 9.69 -11.99 -12.59
CA PHE A 186 8.65 -13.00 -12.36
C PHE A 186 7.27 -12.48 -12.75
N ILE A 187 6.37 -13.40 -13.02
CA ILE A 187 4.95 -13.11 -13.19
C ILE A 187 4.22 -13.42 -11.89
N TYR A 188 3.33 -12.53 -11.52
CA TYR A 188 2.44 -12.65 -10.38
C TYR A 188 1.00 -12.76 -10.88
N THR A 189 0.22 -13.75 -10.38
CA THR A 189 -1.17 -13.94 -10.80
C THR A 189 -2.11 -14.11 -9.63
N LEU A 190 -3.23 -13.37 -9.67
CA LEU A 190 -4.31 -13.48 -8.68
C LEU A 190 -5.62 -13.86 -9.38
N PRO A 191 -6.17 -15.05 -9.12
CA PRO A 191 -7.43 -15.50 -9.69
C PRO A 191 -8.61 -14.87 -8.93
N PHE A 192 -9.18 -13.77 -9.44
CA PHE A 192 -10.32 -13.07 -8.84
C PHE A 192 -11.67 -13.72 -9.14
N GLY A 193 -11.76 -14.53 -10.18
CA GLY A 193 -12.94 -15.28 -10.58
C GLY A 193 -12.56 -16.36 -11.57
N PRO A 194 -13.45 -17.24 -12.00
CA PRO A 194 -13.09 -18.34 -12.91
C PRO A 194 -12.46 -17.89 -14.23
N LYS A 195 -12.89 -16.72 -14.75
CA LYS A 195 -12.40 -16.12 -15.99
C LYS A 195 -11.77 -14.75 -15.77
N HIS A 196 -11.65 -14.29 -14.53
CA HIS A 196 -11.09 -12.99 -14.15
C HIS A 196 -9.79 -13.18 -13.37
N VAL A 197 -8.68 -12.68 -13.87
CA VAL A 197 -7.36 -12.87 -13.28
C VAL A 197 -6.51 -11.60 -13.41
N LEU A 198 -5.78 -11.24 -12.35
CA LEU A 198 -4.66 -10.30 -12.46
C LEU A 198 -3.44 -11.05 -12.96
N ILE A 199 -2.78 -10.51 -13.97
CA ILE A 199 -1.46 -10.94 -14.45
C ILE A 199 -0.54 -9.72 -14.35
N GLU A 200 0.54 -9.84 -13.57
CA GLU A 200 1.48 -8.75 -13.33
C GLU A 200 2.89 -9.18 -13.69
N ASP A 201 3.57 -8.40 -14.53
CA ASP A 201 4.98 -8.56 -14.85
C ASP A 201 5.81 -7.69 -13.92
N THR A 202 6.65 -8.33 -13.10
CA THR A 202 7.37 -7.70 -11.99
C THR A 202 8.87 -7.93 -12.12
N TYR A 203 9.64 -6.87 -11.81
CA TYR A 203 11.11 -6.87 -11.83
C TYR A 203 11.70 -6.36 -10.53
N PHE A 204 12.77 -6.97 -10.08
CA PHE A 204 13.71 -6.39 -9.13
C PHE A 204 14.95 -5.92 -9.89
N SER A 205 15.16 -4.62 -9.97
CA SER A 205 16.24 -4.04 -10.78
C SER A 205 16.91 -2.83 -10.11
N ASP A 206 18.10 -2.48 -10.63
CA ASP A 206 18.86 -1.33 -10.14
C ASP A 206 18.27 0.00 -10.62
N GLY A 207 17.66 0.01 -11.81
CA GLY A 207 17.10 1.22 -12.45
C GLY A 207 15.63 1.41 -12.20
N ARG A 208 15.18 2.68 -12.30
CA ARG A 208 13.76 3.06 -12.16
C ARG A 208 12.96 3.03 -13.46
N ASP A 209 13.64 2.85 -14.60
CA ASP A 209 12.96 2.95 -15.88
C ASP A 209 11.92 1.83 -16.04
N LEU A 210 10.70 2.21 -16.34
CA LEU A 210 9.60 1.32 -16.65
C LEU A 210 9.29 1.43 -18.15
N ALA A 211 9.13 0.29 -18.82
CA ALA A 211 8.76 0.19 -20.23
C ALA A 211 7.36 -0.43 -20.36
N PRO A 212 6.26 0.35 -20.17
CA PRO A 212 4.92 -0.21 -20.07
C PRO A 212 4.50 -1.08 -21.26
N ASP A 213 4.84 -0.67 -22.48
CA ASP A 213 4.46 -1.44 -23.68
C ASP A 213 5.14 -2.81 -23.73
N LEU A 214 6.40 -2.90 -23.29
CA LEU A 214 7.10 -4.17 -23.19
C LEU A 214 6.47 -5.07 -22.13
N LEU A 215 6.08 -4.52 -20.99
CA LEU A 215 5.44 -5.29 -19.91
C LEU A 215 4.05 -5.78 -20.34
N ARG A 216 3.28 -4.97 -21.07
CA ARG A 216 2.00 -5.40 -21.66
C ARG A 216 2.18 -6.57 -22.63
N GLN A 217 3.23 -6.50 -23.49
CA GLN A 217 3.56 -7.62 -24.38
C GLN A 217 3.91 -8.87 -23.60
N HIS A 218 4.72 -8.76 -22.55
CA HIS A 218 5.07 -9.90 -21.71
C HIS A 218 3.88 -10.55 -20.99
N ILE A 219 2.90 -9.75 -20.57
CA ILE A 219 1.65 -10.25 -19.99
C ILE A 219 0.87 -11.05 -21.05
N ALA A 220 0.75 -10.49 -22.27
CA ALA A 220 0.07 -11.17 -23.37
C ALA A 220 0.77 -12.49 -23.73
N ASP A 221 2.09 -12.50 -23.84
CA ASP A 221 2.90 -13.69 -24.13
C ASP A 221 2.75 -14.75 -23.02
N TYR A 222 2.73 -14.32 -21.74
CA TYR A 222 2.48 -15.22 -20.63
C TYR A 222 1.09 -15.85 -20.69
N ALA A 223 0.06 -15.06 -20.97
CA ALA A 223 -1.30 -15.56 -21.11
C ALA A 223 -1.39 -16.62 -22.22
N VAL A 224 -0.79 -16.36 -23.39
CA VAL A 224 -0.71 -17.34 -24.50
C VAL A 224 0.02 -18.61 -24.06
N ALA A 225 1.13 -18.50 -23.35
CA ALA A 225 1.90 -19.64 -22.85
C ALA A 225 1.12 -20.49 -21.82
N GLN A 226 0.18 -19.87 -21.07
CA GLN A 226 -0.74 -20.57 -20.17
C GLN A 226 -1.98 -21.15 -20.91
N GLY A 227 -2.13 -20.90 -22.22
CA GLY A 227 -3.32 -21.27 -22.98
C GLY A 227 -4.53 -20.35 -22.71
N TRP A 228 -4.32 -19.16 -22.19
CA TRP A 228 -5.37 -18.21 -21.87
C TRP A 228 -5.59 -17.22 -23.01
N GLN A 229 -6.83 -17.07 -23.44
CA GLN A 229 -7.24 -16.07 -24.42
C GLN A 229 -7.84 -14.87 -23.68
N ILE A 230 -7.13 -13.76 -23.65
CA ILE A 230 -7.62 -12.48 -23.11
C ILE A 230 -8.68 -11.92 -24.04
N THR A 231 -9.85 -11.57 -23.51
CA THR A 231 -10.97 -10.94 -24.25
C THR A 231 -11.10 -9.44 -23.91
N ALA A 232 -10.70 -9.05 -22.71
CA ALA A 232 -10.70 -7.65 -22.29
C ALA A 232 -9.65 -7.40 -21.20
N VAL A 233 -9.11 -6.19 -21.15
CA VAL A 233 -8.38 -5.63 -20.01
C VAL A 233 -9.36 -4.74 -19.25
N THR A 234 -9.67 -5.07 -18.01
CA THR A 234 -10.66 -4.34 -17.19
C THR A 234 -10.02 -3.27 -16.31
N ARG A 235 -8.76 -3.49 -15.91
CA ARG A 235 -7.97 -2.53 -15.13
C ARG A 235 -6.49 -2.72 -15.44
N GLU A 236 -5.71 -1.65 -15.35
CA GLU A 236 -4.25 -1.68 -15.43
C GLU A 236 -3.65 -0.88 -14.29
N GLU A 237 -2.63 -1.42 -13.64
CA GLU A 237 -1.87 -0.77 -12.59
C GLU A 237 -0.38 -0.86 -12.92
N ALA A 238 0.36 0.22 -12.71
CA ALA A 238 1.81 0.22 -12.85
C ALA A 238 2.46 0.93 -11.66
N GLY A 239 3.61 0.44 -11.23
CA GLY A 239 4.29 1.00 -10.09
C GLY A 239 5.80 0.81 -10.11
N ILE A 240 6.47 1.69 -9.36
CA ILE A 240 7.91 1.63 -9.08
C ILE A 240 8.06 1.79 -7.58
N LEU A 241 8.26 0.68 -6.89
CA LEU A 241 8.37 0.64 -5.44
C LEU A 241 9.85 0.62 -5.01
N PRO A 242 10.21 1.36 -3.96
CA PRO A 242 11.57 1.32 -3.42
C PRO A 242 11.81 0.00 -2.68
N LEU A 243 13.03 -0.51 -2.81
CA LEU A 243 13.58 -1.59 -1.99
C LEU A 243 14.82 -1.04 -1.30
N ALA A 244 14.77 -0.86 0.00
CA ALA A 244 15.91 -0.37 0.78
C ALA A 244 16.90 -1.53 1.01
N ILE A 245 18.08 -1.45 0.41
CA ILE A 245 19.16 -2.44 0.57
C ILE A 245 20.22 -1.99 1.56
N GLY A 246 20.15 -0.72 2.00
CA GLY A 246 21.06 -0.13 2.97
C GLY A 246 20.73 1.34 3.22
N GLY A 247 21.54 1.99 4.04
CA GLY A 247 21.44 3.42 4.30
C GLY A 247 21.35 3.75 5.77
N ASP A 248 20.98 5.01 6.04
CA ASP A 248 20.84 5.58 7.37
C ASP A 248 19.36 5.95 7.62
N ILE A 249 18.66 5.09 8.35
CA ILE A 249 17.23 5.28 8.66
C ILE A 249 16.99 6.52 9.53
N GLU A 250 17.90 6.83 10.45
CA GLU A 250 17.80 7.99 11.32
C GLU A 250 17.87 9.30 10.52
N LYS A 251 18.82 9.36 9.59
CA LYS A 251 18.94 10.48 8.65
C LYS A 251 17.71 10.57 7.75
N PHE A 252 17.24 9.45 7.21
CA PHE A 252 16.04 9.40 6.36
C PHE A 252 14.81 9.95 7.07
N LEU A 253 14.56 9.53 8.30
CA LEU A 253 13.44 10.02 9.11
C LEU A 253 13.62 11.49 9.48
N GLY A 254 14.86 11.95 9.65
CA GLY A 254 15.19 13.36 9.93
C GLY A 254 14.97 14.34 8.76
N GLU A 255 14.83 13.84 7.52
CA GLU A 255 14.52 14.67 6.33
C GLU A 255 13.06 15.13 6.26
N GLY A 256 12.17 14.62 7.14
CA GLY A 256 10.78 15.05 7.23
C GLY A 256 10.61 16.43 7.85
N VAL A 257 9.36 16.91 7.90
CA VAL A 257 9.04 18.15 8.62
C VAL A 257 9.26 17.92 10.12
N PRO A 258 10.08 18.76 10.80
CA PRO A 258 10.38 18.56 12.20
C PRO A 258 9.12 18.47 13.08
N GLY A 259 9.03 17.42 13.90
CA GLY A 259 7.92 17.17 14.81
C GLY A 259 6.63 16.64 14.16
N VAL A 260 6.61 16.45 12.83
CA VAL A 260 5.51 15.79 12.12
C VAL A 260 5.81 14.30 12.01
N ALA A 261 4.87 13.44 12.42
CA ALA A 261 5.00 12.00 12.30
C ALA A 261 4.93 11.57 10.83
N ARG A 262 5.76 10.59 10.42
CA ARG A 262 5.74 9.99 9.08
C ARG A 262 5.29 8.54 9.16
N VAL A 263 4.55 8.09 8.15
CA VAL A 263 4.04 6.72 8.05
C VAL A 263 4.13 6.18 6.62
N GLY A 264 3.93 4.88 6.46
CA GLY A 264 3.93 4.18 5.17
C GLY A 264 5.27 4.28 4.45
N LEU A 265 5.25 4.37 3.13
CA LEU A 265 6.47 4.45 2.30
C LEU A 265 7.35 5.66 2.68
N GLY A 266 6.74 6.77 3.11
CA GLY A 266 7.44 7.96 3.59
C GLY A 266 8.27 7.73 4.84
N ALA A 267 7.97 6.72 5.63
CA ALA A 267 8.73 6.30 6.82
C ALA A 267 9.58 5.04 6.59
N GLY A 268 9.68 4.53 5.34
CA GLY A 268 10.40 3.31 5.05
C GLY A 268 9.68 2.02 5.49
N LEU A 269 8.38 2.11 5.77
CA LEU A 269 7.57 1.01 6.30
C LEU A 269 7.04 0.12 5.18
N PHE A 270 7.90 -0.70 4.66
CA PHE A 270 7.62 -1.76 3.70
C PHE A 270 8.64 -2.90 3.87
N HIS A 271 8.22 -4.11 3.53
CA HIS A 271 9.10 -5.27 3.66
C HIS A 271 10.26 -5.16 2.67
N PRO A 272 11.53 -5.24 3.10
CA PRO A 272 12.69 -4.90 2.26
C PRO A 272 12.90 -5.82 1.06
N VAL A 273 12.32 -7.02 1.07
CA VAL A 273 12.44 -7.99 -0.03
C VAL A 273 11.22 -8.02 -0.93
N THR A 274 10.00 -7.92 -0.35
CA THR A 274 8.74 -8.07 -1.11
C THR A 274 8.07 -6.75 -1.49
N GLY A 275 8.49 -5.63 -0.88
CA GLY A 275 7.82 -4.35 -1.03
C GLY A 275 6.44 -4.26 -0.34
N TYR A 276 5.96 -5.33 0.29
CA TYR A 276 4.65 -5.35 0.91
C TYR A 276 4.58 -4.39 2.10
N SER A 277 3.58 -3.51 2.10
CA SER A 277 3.37 -2.49 3.14
C SER A 277 2.13 -2.72 4.00
N PHE A 278 1.19 -3.60 3.57
CA PHE A 278 -0.07 -3.82 4.27
C PHE A 278 0.11 -4.27 5.73
N PRO A 279 0.96 -5.25 6.06
CA PRO A 279 1.13 -5.70 7.44
C PRO A 279 1.69 -4.62 8.36
N ASP A 280 2.64 -3.81 7.87
CA ASP A 280 3.20 -2.70 8.65
C ASP A 280 2.20 -1.56 8.85
N ALA A 281 1.39 -1.27 7.84
CA ALA A 281 0.31 -0.29 7.95
C ALA A 281 -0.75 -0.71 8.99
N VAL A 282 -1.05 -2.02 9.09
CA VAL A 282 -1.93 -2.59 10.12
C VAL A 282 -1.32 -2.43 11.52
N ARG A 283 -0.05 -2.77 11.71
CA ARG A 283 0.67 -2.61 12.98
C ARG A 283 0.76 -1.15 13.40
N MET A 284 1.03 -0.26 12.45
CA MET A 284 1.05 1.19 12.67
C MET A 284 -0.32 1.70 13.13
N ALA A 285 -1.41 1.27 12.49
CA ALA A 285 -2.76 1.67 12.85
C ALA A 285 -3.14 1.24 14.28
N ASP A 286 -2.82 0.00 14.66
CA ASP A 286 -3.03 -0.49 16.02
C ASP A 286 -2.21 0.30 17.04
N MET A 287 -0.92 0.54 16.74
CA MET A 287 -0.03 1.30 17.61
C MET A 287 -0.53 2.73 17.82
N VAL A 288 -0.91 3.43 16.75
CA VAL A 288 -1.43 4.80 16.86
C VAL A 288 -2.74 4.84 17.66
N ALA A 289 -3.65 3.90 17.43
CA ALA A 289 -4.94 3.86 18.15
C ALA A 289 -4.78 3.54 19.66
N ALA A 290 -3.71 2.87 20.04
CA ALA A 290 -3.40 2.52 21.44
C ALA A 290 -2.66 3.64 22.21
N LEU A 291 -2.31 4.75 21.57
CA LEU A 291 -1.58 5.83 22.25
C LEU A 291 -2.41 6.47 23.38
N PRO A 292 -1.75 6.83 24.49
CA PRO A 292 -2.43 7.45 25.64
C PRO A 292 -2.85 8.91 25.40
N ALA A 293 -2.18 9.58 24.44
CA ALA A 293 -2.45 10.97 24.10
C ALA A 293 -2.28 11.21 22.59
N PHE A 294 -3.09 12.12 22.04
CA PHE A 294 -3.09 12.47 20.61
C PHE A 294 -2.55 13.89 20.42
N ASP A 295 -1.33 14.13 20.90
CA ASP A 295 -0.54 15.32 20.63
C ASP A 295 0.64 15.02 19.69
N ALA A 296 1.18 16.05 19.05
CA ALA A 296 2.22 15.93 18.05
C ALA A 296 3.49 15.24 18.57
N VAL A 297 3.90 15.50 19.80
CA VAL A 297 5.13 14.94 20.39
C VAL A 297 4.98 13.44 20.62
N THR A 298 3.85 13.02 21.20
CA THR A 298 3.55 11.61 21.49
C THR A 298 3.47 10.80 20.20
N ILE A 299 2.71 11.29 19.20
CA ILE A 299 2.53 10.58 17.93
C ILE A 299 3.84 10.53 17.12
N HIS A 300 4.57 11.68 17.02
CA HIS A 300 5.83 11.73 16.30
C HIS A 300 6.85 10.72 16.88
N ARG A 301 7.03 10.69 18.21
CA ARG A 301 7.94 9.77 18.88
C ARG A 301 7.54 8.31 18.61
N ALA A 302 6.27 7.97 18.79
CA ALA A 302 5.78 6.61 18.61
C ALA A 302 5.96 6.10 17.17
N CYS A 303 5.61 6.92 16.16
CA CYS A 303 5.81 6.57 14.76
C CYS A 303 7.29 6.41 14.40
N ARG A 304 8.17 7.31 14.90
CA ARG A 304 9.61 7.21 14.70
C ARG A 304 10.18 5.94 15.33
N ASP A 305 9.84 5.69 16.60
CA ASP A 305 10.31 4.48 17.32
C ASP A 305 9.86 3.19 16.64
N HIS A 306 8.68 3.20 16.01
CA HIS A 306 8.19 2.07 15.21
C HIS A 306 9.00 1.90 13.91
N ALA A 307 9.33 2.98 13.23
CA ALA A 307 10.05 2.94 11.95
C ALA A 307 11.54 2.54 12.09
N VAL A 308 12.15 2.76 13.26
CA VAL A 308 13.57 2.44 13.53
C VAL A 308 13.75 0.95 13.94
N ARG A 309 12.71 0.25 14.36
CA ARG A 309 12.74 -1.17 14.76
C ARG A 309 12.78 -2.13 13.59
#